data_36226db1adf53047e159bfe16624ef95
#
_entry.id   36226db1adf53047e159bfe16624ef95
#
_cell.length_a   1.000
_cell.length_b   1.000
_cell.length_c   1.000
_cell.angle_alpha   90.00
_cell.angle_beta   90.00
_cell.angle_gamma   90.00
#
_symmetry.space_group_name_H-M   'P 1'
#
loop_
_entity.id
_entity.type
_entity.pdbx_description
1 polymer ?
#
loop_
_entity_poly.entity_id
_entity_poly.type
_entity_poly.pdbx_seq_one_letter_code
_entity_poly.pdbx_strand_id
1 'polypeptide(L)'
;FQACVQQAASQAERLMKGLIASALQQLFRRVGSTGGEAQHNTLQSAVRLLDQHEKFLCRRFHELLLAEFTSGEVPAADKAESLGTISFDNLELMDDAQVQERVEVARVQQASQLAAEVELGELNRLICGAQGLDSVSAERNPMRPQVYARALHAVLTQTRESPQVRLIWLQTLGGALGAALAETYRSLCRMLRDAGV
;
A
#
# COMPACT_ATOMS: atom_id res chain seq x y z
N PHE A 1 19.53 11.12 0.95
CA PHE A 1 18.63 10.05 1.32
C PHE A 1 17.48 10.54 2.22
N GLN A 2 17.76 11.19 3.37
CA GLN A 2 16.72 11.67 4.29
C GLN A 2 15.70 12.60 3.63
N ALA A 3 16.13 13.51 2.76
CA ALA A 3 15.22 14.37 2.00
C ALA A 3 14.26 13.56 1.11
N CYS A 4 14.72 12.44 0.53
CA CYS A 4 13.90 11.55 -0.27
C CYS A 4 12.81 10.87 0.57
N VAL A 5 13.17 10.39 1.77
CA VAL A 5 12.22 9.79 2.73
C VAL A 5 11.17 10.81 3.18
N GLN A 6 11.58 12.03 3.52
CA GLN A 6 10.67 13.11 3.90
C GLN A 6 9.73 13.49 2.74
N GLN A 7 10.25 13.56 1.53
CA GLN A 7 9.45 13.84 0.34
C GLN A 7 8.42 12.73 0.08
N ALA A 8 8.82 11.46 0.18
CA ALA A 8 7.91 10.33 0.03
C ALA A 8 6.79 10.37 1.09
N ALA A 9 7.14 10.63 2.35
CA ALA A 9 6.17 10.78 3.43
C ALA A 9 5.22 11.97 3.19
N SER A 10 5.74 13.12 2.77
CA SER A 10 4.90 14.31 2.48
C SER A 10 3.91 14.09 1.33
N GLN A 11 4.23 13.20 0.39
CA GLN A 11 3.35 12.83 -0.71
C GLN A 11 2.29 11.78 -0.32
N ALA A 12 2.41 11.13 0.83
CA ALA A 12 1.55 10.02 1.23
C ALA A 12 0.06 10.40 1.33
N GLU A 13 -0.25 11.57 1.89
CA GLU A 13 -1.64 12.05 1.95
C GLU A 13 -2.22 12.30 0.55
N ARG A 14 -1.43 12.92 -0.33
CA ARG A 14 -1.83 13.18 -1.72
C ARG A 14 -2.03 11.86 -2.48
N LEU A 15 -1.13 10.89 -2.28
CA LEU A 15 -1.23 9.56 -2.85
C LEU A 15 -2.53 8.90 -2.40
N MET A 16 -2.79 8.83 -1.08
CA MET A 16 -4.00 8.23 -0.54
C MET A 16 -5.27 8.91 -1.05
N LYS A 17 -5.27 10.24 -1.12
CA LYS A 17 -6.39 11.00 -1.68
C LYS A 17 -6.66 10.64 -3.14
N GLY A 18 -5.61 10.48 -3.94
CA GLY A 18 -5.71 10.02 -5.34
C GLY A 18 -6.26 8.61 -5.45
N LEU A 19 -5.83 7.69 -4.57
CA LEU A 19 -6.35 6.33 -4.50
C LEU A 19 -7.84 6.32 -4.17
N ILE A 20 -8.27 7.11 -3.17
CA ILE A 20 -9.69 7.20 -2.76
C ILE A 20 -10.54 7.76 -3.91
N ALA A 21 -10.10 8.82 -4.58
CA ALA A 21 -10.82 9.38 -5.72
C ALA A 21 -10.99 8.36 -6.85
N SER A 22 -9.93 7.62 -7.19
CA SER A 22 -9.98 6.53 -8.18
C SER A 22 -10.91 5.40 -7.74
N ALA A 23 -10.83 5.00 -6.48
CA ALA A 23 -11.67 3.94 -5.91
C ALA A 23 -13.15 4.31 -5.92
N LEU A 24 -13.50 5.53 -5.50
CA LEU A 24 -14.87 6.03 -5.54
C LEU A 24 -15.43 5.99 -6.97
N GLN A 25 -14.65 6.45 -7.96
CA GLN A 25 -15.06 6.42 -9.36
C GLN A 25 -15.31 4.97 -9.85
N GLN A 26 -14.46 4.02 -9.48
CA GLN A 26 -14.63 2.61 -9.84
C GLN A 26 -15.85 1.99 -9.13
N LEU A 27 -16.02 2.26 -7.83
CA LEU A 27 -17.14 1.75 -7.05
C LEU A 27 -18.48 2.28 -7.56
N PHE A 28 -18.57 3.56 -7.91
CA PHE A 28 -19.79 4.14 -8.53
C PHE A 28 -20.16 3.42 -9.82
N ARG A 29 -19.20 3.12 -10.69
CA ARG A 29 -19.45 2.35 -11.91
C ARG A 29 -19.97 0.94 -11.59
N ARG A 30 -19.39 0.27 -10.58
CA ARG A 30 -19.83 -1.07 -10.15
C ARG A 30 -21.22 -1.06 -9.56
N VAL A 31 -21.59 -0.07 -8.75
CA VAL A 31 -22.95 0.10 -8.22
C VAL A 31 -23.98 0.17 -9.35
N GLY A 32 -23.68 0.93 -10.44
CA GLY A 32 -24.58 1.05 -11.58
C GLY A 32 -24.74 -0.21 -12.44
N SER A 33 -23.81 -1.17 -12.33
CA SER A 33 -23.82 -2.41 -13.14
C SER A 33 -24.23 -3.66 -12.37
N THR A 34 -24.48 -3.56 -11.07
CA THR A 34 -24.76 -4.72 -10.20
C THR A 34 -26.24 -5.07 -10.19
N GLY A 35 -26.58 -6.33 -10.53
CA GLY A 35 -27.96 -6.81 -10.61
C GLY A 35 -28.53 -7.46 -9.35
N GLY A 36 -27.71 -7.64 -8.29
CA GLY A 36 -28.12 -8.27 -7.03
C GLY A 36 -28.33 -7.25 -5.91
N GLU A 37 -29.50 -7.25 -5.26
CA GLU A 37 -29.87 -6.25 -4.24
C GLU A 37 -28.90 -6.21 -3.04
N ALA A 38 -28.53 -7.37 -2.51
CA ALA A 38 -27.59 -7.46 -1.38
C ALA A 38 -26.19 -6.93 -1.73
N GLN A 39 -25.69 -7.27 -2.92
CA GLN A 39 -24.40 -6.80 -3.39
C GLN A 39 -24.43 -5.29 -3.70
N HIS A 40 -25.53 -4.80 -4.25
CA HIS A 40 -25.75 -3.38 -4.50
C HIS A 40 -25.69 -2.57 -3.19
N ASN A 41 -26.40 -3.01 -2.15
CA ASN A 41 -26.41 -2.35 -0.84
C ASN A 41 -25.01 -2.33 -0.19
N THR A 42 -24.26 -3.44 -0.32
CA THR A 42 -22.89 -3.51 0.20
C THR A 42 -21.96 -2.53 -0.54
N LEU A 43 -22.05 -2.44 -1.85
CA LEU A 43 -21.26 -1.49 -2.65
C LEU A 43 -21.63 -0.04 -2.35
N GLN A 44 -22.92 0.29 -2.20
CA GLN A 44 -23.35 1.64 -1.80
C GLN A 44 -22.81 2.00 -0.42
N SER A 45 -22.86 1.06 0.54
CA SER A 45 -22.28 1.28 1.86
C SER A 45 -20.78 1.51 1.78
N ALA A 46 -20.05 0.71 0.98
CA ALA A 46 -18.62 0.88 0.78
C ALA A 46 -18.27 2.25 0.19
N VAL A 47 -19.05 2.76 -0.77
CA VAL A 47 -18.86 4.11 -1.33
C VAL A 47 -19.03 5.19 -0.25
N ARG A 48 -20.17 5.17 0.44
CA ARG A 48 -20.50 6.18 1.45
C ARG A 48 -19.49 6.21 2.59
N LEU A 49 -19.12 5.04 3.10
CA LEU A 49 -18.18 4.92 4.21
C LEU A 49 -16.75 5.32 3.79
N LEU A 50 -16.33 5.01 2.55
CA LEU A 50 -15.03 5.43 2.04
C LEU A 50 -14.90 6.95 1.99
N ASP A 51 -15.94 7.65 1.52
CA ASP A 51 -16.00 9.10 1.51
C ASP A 51 -15.96 9.70 2.93
N GLN A 52 -16.72 9.12 3.86
CA GLN A 52 -16.72 9.54 5.27
C GLN A 52 -15.36 9.37 5.96
N HIS A 53 -14.62 8.31 5.63
CA HIS A 53 -13.31 8.01 6.19
C HIS A 53 -12.13 8.70 5.49
N GLU A 54 -12.35 9.44 4.39
CA GLU A 54 -11.26 10.02 3.58
C GLU A 54 -10.21 10.74 4.43
N LYS A 55 -10.62 11.67 5.29
CA LYS A 55 -9.70 12.46 6.12
C LYS A 55 -8.90 11.60 7.09
N PHE A 56 -9.55 10.62 7.71
CA PHE A 56 -8.92 9.67 8.62
C PHE A 56 -7.87 8.83 7.87
N LEU A 57 -8.27 8.25 6.74
CA LEU A 57 -7.41 7.39 5.92
C LEU A 57 -6.17 8.15 5.42
N CYS A 58 -6.33 9.35 4.90
CA CYS A 58 -5.23 10.18 4.41
C CYS A 58 -4.20 10.48 5.51
N ARG A 59 -4.67 10.99 6.66
CA ARG A 59 -3.80 11.33 7.78
C ARG A 59 -3.11 10.09 8.35
N ARG A 60 -3.87 9.03 8.60
CA ARG A 60 -3.34 7.83 9.25
C ARG A 60 -2.38 7.06 8.36
N PHE A 61 -2.63 7.01 7.06
CA PHE A 61 -1.72 6.44 6.08
C PHE A 61 -0.37 7.16 6.06
N HIS A 62 -0.39 8.49 6.08
CA HIS A 62 0.83 9.29 6.20
C HIS A 62 1.62 8.96 7.48
N GLU A 63 0.94 8.93 8.64
CA GLU A 63 1.56 8.62 9.93
C GLU A 63 2.21 7.22 9.93
N LEU A 64 1.51 6.22 9.39
CA LEU A 64 2.04 4.85 9.29
C LEU A 64 3.26 4.76 8.37
N LEU A 65 3.19 5.38 7.19
CA LEU A 65 4.33 5.38 6.26
C LEU A 65 5.53 6.13 6.83
N LEU A 66 5.32 7.27 7.48
CA LEU A 66 6.40 8.01 8.12
C LEU A 66 7.08 7.16 9.21
N ALA A 67 6.32 6.47 10.04
CA ALA A 67 6.85 5.56 11.05
C ALA A 67 7.65 4.41 10.43
N GLU A 68 7.13 3.76 9.40
CA GLU A 68 7.81 2.67 8.68
C GLU A 68 9.12 3.14 8.02
N PHE A 69 9.10 4.32 7.38
CA PHE A 69 10.28 4.86 6.70
C PHE A 69 11.39 5.31 7.66
N THR A 70 11.04 5.69 8.88
CA THR A 70 11.98 6.19 9.89
C THR A 70 12.49 5.10 10.83
N SER A 71 11.76 4.01 11.00
CA SER A 71 12.16 2.92 11.89
C SER A 71 13.44 2.22 11.44
N GLY A 72 13.78 2.29 10.16
CA GLY A 72 15.00 1.66 9.61
C GLY A 72 15.07 0.15 9.76
N GLU A 73 14.14 -0.44 10.48
CA GLU A 73 14.05 -1.87 10.68
C GLU A 73 13.36 -2.49 9.46
N VAL A 74 14.07 -3.37 8.79
CA VAL A 74 13.43 -4.39 7.94
C VAL A 74 12.59 -5.22 8.90
N PRO A 75 11.24 -5.13 8.87
CA PRO A 75 10.42 -5.87 9.81
C PRO A 75 10.77 -7.35 9.74
N ALA A 76 10.97 -7.97 10.89
CA ALA A 76 11.28 -9.40 11.01
C ALA A 76 10.22 -10.30 10.35
N ALA A 77 9.04 -9.76 10.00
CA ALA A 77 7.98 -10.44 9.27
C ALA A 77 8.42 -10.89 7.86
N ASP A 78 9.30 -10.16 7.16
CA ASP A 78 9.83 -10.59 5.85
C ASP A 78 10.85 -11.75 5.99
N LYS A 79 11.34 -12.04 7.21
CA LYS A 79 12.21 -13.21 7.47
C LYS A 79 11.44 -14.48 7.85
N ALA A 80 10.16 -14.40 8.17
CA ALA A 80 9.39 -15.52 8.72
C ALA A 80 8.45 -16.22 7.74
N GLU A 81 8.27 -15.71 6.52
CA GLU A 81 7.47 -16.42 5.49
C GLU A 81 8.33 -17.30 4.54
N SER A 82 9.54 -17.64 4.94
CA SER A 82 10.20 -18.83 4.41
C SER A 82 9.39 -20.04 4.91
N LEU A 83 8.84 -20.80 3.98
CA LEU A 83 7.97 -21.99 4.11
C LEU A 83 8.46 -23.13 5.04
N GLY A 84 9.18 -22.84 6.12
CA GLY A 84 9.88 -23.82 6.92
C GLY A 84 9.52 -23.93 8.41
N THR A 85 8.74 -23.01 8.96
CA THR A 85 8.42 -23.12 10.40
C THR A 85 6.99 -22.68 10.66
N ILE A 86 6.04 -23.45 10.16
CA ILE A 86 4.67 -23.41 10.69
C ILE A 86 4.76 -24.10 12.04
N SER A 87 4.88 -23.31 13.10
CA SER A 87 4.67 -23.81 14.45
C SER A 87 3.19 -24.14 14.58
N PHE A 88 2.88 -25.43 14.69
CA PHE A 88 1.50 -25.94 14.82
C PHE A 88 0.78 -25.40 16.06
N ASP A 89 1.50 -24.82 17.02
CA ASP A 89 0.92 -24.24 18.23
C ASP A 89 0.26 -22.87 18.03
N ASN A 90 0.42 -22.22 16.87
CA ASN A 90 -0.19 -20.93 16.51
C ASN A 90 -1.22 -21.01 15.38
N LEU A 91 -1.78 -22.18 15.13
CA LEU A 91 -2.99 -22.35 14.31
C LEU A 91 -4.20 -21.87 15.11
N GLU A 92 -4.28 -20.57 15.41
CA GLU A 92 -5.56 -19.94 15.63
C GLU A 92 -6.43 -20.23 14.39
N LEU A 93 -7.64 -20.75 14.61
CA LEU A 93 -8.67 -20.89 13.58
C LEU A 93 -8.89 -19.49 12.98
N MET A 94 -8.17 -19.21 11.89
CA MET A 94 -8.35 -17.96 11.16
C MET A 94 -9.72 -17.99 10.51
N ASP A 95 -10.52 -16.96 10.74
CA ASP A 95 -11.78 -16.74 10.04
C ASP A 95 -11.51 -16.61 8.53
N ASP A 96 -12.38 -17.19 7.70
CA ASP A 96 -12.29 -17.14 6.22
C ASP A 96 -12.08 -15.70 5.71
N ALA A 97 -12.69 -14.71 6.38
CA ALA A 97 -12.50 -13.30 6.05
C ALA A 97 -11.06 -12.82 6.25
N GLN A 98 -10.38 -13.27 7.29
CA GLN A 98 -8.97 -12.93 7.55
C GLN A 98 -8.04 -13.57 6.51
N VAL A 99 -8.34 -14.80 6.12
CA VAL A 99 -7.59 -15.47 5.05
C VAL A 99 -7.74 -14.72 3.73
N GLN A 100 -8.97 -14.31 3.38
CA GLN A 100 -9.23 -13.52 2.18
C GLN A 100 -8.51 -12.17 2.19
N GLU A 101 -8.51 -11.45 3.32
CA GLU A 101 -7.77 -10.19 3.46
C GLU A 101 -6.26 -10.40 3.26
N ARG A 102 -5.65 -11.45 3.83
CA ARG A 102 -4.22 -11.76 3.65
C ARG A 102 -3.88 -12.08 2.20
N VAL A 103 -4.68 -12.91 1.54
CA VAL A 103 -4.50 -13.23 0.11
C VAL A 103 -4.57 -11.96 -0.74
N GLU A 104 -5.53 -11.07 -0.45
CA GLU A 104 -5.67 -9.82 -1.19
C GLU A 104 -4.50 -8.86 -0.95
N VAL A 105 -3.99 -8.77 0.29
CA VAL A 105 -2.76 -8.00 0.60
C VAL A 105 -1.58 -8.51 -0.23
N ALA A 106 -1.35 -9.82 -0.27
CA ALA A 106 -0.27 -10.40 -1.06
C ALA A 106 -0.44 -10.11 -2.57
N ARG A 107 -1.68 -10.16 -3.06
CA ARG A 107 -2.00 -9.80 -4.45
C ARG A 107 -1.72 -8.32 -4.74
N VAL A 108 -2.10 -7.42 -3.84
CA VAL A 108 -1.83 -5.98 -3.97
C VAL A 108 -0.32 -5.71 -3.96
N GLN A 109 0.44 -6.38 -3.08
CA GLN A 109 1.90 -6.27 -3.04
C GLN A 109 2.53 -6.68 -4.37
N GLN A 110 2.17 -7.85 -4.88
CA GLN A 110 2.70 -8.36 -6.15
C GLN A 110 2.31 -7.48 -7.34
N ALA A 111 1.04 -7.08 -7.43
CA ALA A 111 0.57 -6.22 -8.51
C ALA A 111 1.26 -4.84 -8.49
N SER A 112 1.44 -4.26 -7.30
CA SER A 112 2.12 -2.98 -7.14
C SER A 112 3.61 -3.07 -7.47
N GLN A 113 4.26 -4.17 -7.11
CA GLN A 113 5.65 -4.45 -7.45
C GLN A 113 5.84 -4.50 -8.98
N LEU A 114 4.98 -5.26 -9.68
CA LEU A 114 5.06 -5.40 -11.14
C LEU A 114 4.76 -4.08 -11.86
N ALA A 115 3.73 -3.35 -11.40
CA ALA A 115 3.31 -2.10 -12.04
C ALA A 115 4.35 -0.96 -11.90
N ALA A 116 5.18 -0.99 -10.87
CA ALA A 116 6.18 0.03 -10.59
C ALA A 116 7.63 -0.49 -10.75
N GLU A 117 7.84 -1.66 -11.35
CA GLU A 117 9.13 -2.36 -11.40
C GLU A 117 10.26 -1.50 -12.00
N VAL A 118 9.98 -0.82 -13.11
CA VAL A 118 10.98 0.00 -13.83
C VAL A 118 11.41 1.20 -12.97
N GLU A 119 10.44 1.95 -12.45
CA GLU A 119 10.69 3.15 -11.64
C GLU A 119 11.31 2.78 -10.28
N LEU A 120 10.89 1.65 -9.71
CA LEU A 120 11.46 1.12 -8.47
C LEU A 120 12.91 0.71 -8.66
N GLY A 121 13.24 0.04 -9.77
CA GLY A 121 14.61 -0.36 -10.10
C GLY A 121 15.55 0.85 -10.26
N GLU A 122 15.04 1.92 -10.85
CA GLU A 122 15.77 3.18 -10.96
C GLU A 122 15.94 3.86 -9.59
N LEU A 123 14.86 3.96 -8.80
CA LEU A 123 14.88 4.53 -7.47
C LEU A 123 15.88 3.79 -6.56
N ASN A 124 15.90 2.45 -6.61
CA ASN A 124 16.84 1.65 -5.82
C ASN A 124 18.30 1.99 -6.16
N ARG A 125 18.63 2.19 -7.43
CA ARG A 125 19.98 2.59 -7.86
C ARG A 125 20.37 3.96 -7.30
N LEU A 126 19.47 4.94 -7.42
CA LEU A 126 19.73 6.30 -6.94
C LEU A 126 19.83 6.35 -5.40
N ILE A 127 18.98 5.58 -4.67
CA ILE A 127 19.08 5.49 -3.21
C ILE A 127 20.41 4.89 -2.78
N CYS A 128 20.86 3.81 -3.43
CA CYS A 128 22.16 3.20 -3.12
C CYS A 128 23.31 4.15 -3.42
N GLY A 129 23.26 4.88 -4.54
CA GLY A 129 24.22 5.93 -4.86
C GLY A 129 24.25 7.04 -3.80
N ALA A 130 23.09 7.53 -3.37
CA ALA A 130 22.97 8.53 -2.31
C ALA A 130 23.49 8.06 -0.94
N GLN A 131 23.55 6.75 -0.70
CA GLN A 131 24.09 6.13 0.51
C GLN A 131 25.57 5.74 0.37
N GLY A 132 26.20 5.96 -0.80
CA GLY A 132 27.59 5.59 -1.07
C GLY A 132 27.82 4.07 -1.10
N LEU A 133 26.83 3.28 -1.55
CA LEU A 133 26.92 1.83 -1.62
C LEU A 133 27.36 1.38 -3.02
N ASP A 134 28.33 0.45 -3.08
CA ASP A 134 28.86 -0.09 -4.32
C ASP A 134 27.92 -1.09 -5.02
N SER A 135 26.88 -1.56 -4.32
CA SER A 135 25.91 -2.53 -4.87
C SER A 135 24.48 -2.11 -4.62
N VAL A 136 23.61 -2.40 -5.60
CA VAL A 136 22.18 -2.11 -5.50
C VAL A 136 21.53 -3.17 -4.62
N SER A 137 20.99 -2.75 -3.46
CA SER A 137 20.21 -3.60 -2.56
C SER A 137 18.79 -3.07 -2.43
N ALA A 138 17.85 -3.80 -3.01
CA ALA A 138 16.43 -3.44 -2.93
C ALA A 138 15.90 -3.44 -1.48
N GLU A 139 16.51 -4.23 -0.59
CA GLU A 139 16.13 -4.35 0.81
C GLU A 139 16.41 -3.07 1.61
N ARG A 140 17.35 -2.25 1.15
CA ARG A 140 17.70 -0.97 1.78
C ARG A 140 16.78 0.18 1.43
N ASN A 141 15.88 -0.02 0.49
CA ASN A 141 14.86 0.98 0.17
C ASN A 141 13.66 0.84 1.11
N PRO A 142 13.42 1.79 2.03
CA PRO A 142 12.25 1.74 2.92
C PRO A 142 10.94 2.02 2.18
N MET A 143 11.01 2.57 0.95
CA MET A 143 9.83 2.96 0.15
C MET A 143 9.41 1.85 -0.83
N ARG A 144 9.58 0.57 -0.45
CA ARG A 144 9.17 -0.58 -1.26
C ARG A 144 7.66 -0.69 -1.36
N PRO A 145 7.08 -1.21 -2.47
CA PRO A 145 5.64 -1.40 -2.63
C PRO A 145 4.98 -2.19 -1.51
N GLN A 146 5.70 -3.16 -0.91
CA GLN A 146 5.23 -3.96 0.22
C GLN A 146 4.92 -3.10 1.45
N VAL A 147 5.72 -2.06 1.70
CA VAL A 147 5.50 -1.14 2.84
C VAL A 147 4.20 -0.35 2.64
N TYR A 148 3.97 0.15 1.44
CA TYR A 148 2.73 0.87 1.12
C TYR A 148 1.49 -0.04 1.19
N ALA A 149 1.59 -1.27 0.70
CA ALA A 149 0.48 -2.23 0.76
C ALA A 149 0.14 -2.64 2.20
N ARG A 150 1.16 -2.84 3.06
CA ARG A 150 0.96 -3.10 4.49
C ARG A 150 0.33 -1.90 5.20
N ALA A 151 0.84 -0.70 4.95
CA ALA A 151 0.27 0.52 5.51
C ALA A 151 -1.19 0.72 5.07
N LEU A 152 -1.51 0.45 3.79
CA LEU A 152 -2.87 0.48 3.28
C LEU A 152 -3.78 -0.51 4.04
N HIS A 153 -3.38 -1.77 4.17
CA HIS A 153 -4.14 -2.75 4.93
C HIS A 153 -4.30 -2.35 6.39
N ALA A 154 -3.23 -1.90 7.04
CA ALA A 154 -3.26 -1.48 8.44
C ALA A 154 -4.21 -0.31 8.70
N VAL A 155 -4.24 0.70 7.81
CA VAL A 155 -5.16 1.83 7.97
C VAL A 155 -6.62 1.41 7.75
N LEU A 156 -6.90 0.51 6.80
CA LEU A 156 -8.24 0.00 6.55
C LEU A 156 -8.76 -0.81 7.76
N THR A 157 -7.90 -1.63 8.36
CA THR A 157 -8.27 -2.39 9.57
C THR A 157 -8.62 -1.48 10.75
N GLN A 158 -7.98 -0.32 10.87
CA GLN A 158 -8.27 0.66 11.94
C GLN A 158 -9.62 1.36 11.80
N THR A 159 -10.28 1.29 10.65
CA THR A 159 -11.63 1.87 10.48
C THR A 159 -12.71 1.10 11.22
N ARG A 160 -12.44 -0.16 11.60
CA ARG A 160 -13.38 -1.08 12.26
C ARG A 160 -14.65 -1.37 11.45
N GLU A 161 -14.61 -1.12 10.16
CA GLU A 161 -15.70 -1.47 9.24
C GLU A 161 -15.78 -2.99 9.02
N SER A 162 -16.91 -3.45 8.46
CA SER A 162 -17.10 -4.88 8.22
C SER A 162 -16.03 -5.46 7.30
N PRO A 163 -15.63 -6.74 7.47
CA PRO A 163 -14.62 -7.39 6.65
C PRO A 163 -14.93 -7.29 5.14
N GLN A 164 -16.21 -7.39 4.77
CA GLN A 164 -16.65 -7.27 3.38
C GLN A 164 -16.37 -5.87 2.80
N VAL A 165 -16.66 -4.82 3.56
CA VAL A 165 -16.38 -3.43 3.15
C VAL A 165 -14.86 -3.21 3.03
N ARG A 166 -14.08 -3.66 4.01
CA ARG A 166 -12.62 -3.54 3.99
C ARG A 166 -12.01 -4.28 2.79
N LEU A 167 -12.50 -5.47 2.49
CA LEU A 167 -12.04 -6.25 1.33
C LEU A 167 -12.32 -5.52 0.01
N ILE A 168 -13.52 -4.95 -0.16
CA ILE A 168 -13.87 -4.11 -1.32
C ILE A 168 -12.92 -2.92 -1.46
N TRP A 169 -12.63 -2.24 -0.37
CA TRP A 169 -11.69 -1.12 -0.36
C TRP A 169 -10.28 -1.56 -0.69
N LEU A 170 -9.79 -2.65 -0.08
CA LEU A 170 -8.45 -3.18 -0.33
C LEU A 170 -8.27 -3.55 -1.81
N GLN A 171 -9.26 -4.21 -2.42
CA GLN A 171 -9.27 -4.55 -3.84
C GLN A 171 -9.24 -3.30 -4.73
N THR A 172 -10.04 -2.30 -4.38
CA THR A 172 -10.22 -1.12 -5.25
C THR A 172 -9.07 -0.12 -5.11
N LEU A 173 -8.67 0.19 -3.87
CA LEU A 173 -7.52 1.06 -3.59
C LEU A 173 -6.20 0.40 -4.00
N GLY A 174 -6.04 -0.89 -3.68
CA GLY A 174 -4.88 -1.69 -4.04
C GLY A 174 -4.69 -1.84 -5.54
N GLY A 175 -5.78 -1.95 -6.29
CA GLY A 175 -5.74 -2.00 -7.76
C GLY A 175 -5.15 -0.74 -8.41
N ALA A 176 -5.28 0.42 -7.77
CA ALA A 176 -4.71 1.68 -8.23
C ALA A 176 -3.31 1.98 -7.65
N LEU A 177 -2.89 1.25 -6.61
CA LEU A 177 -1.67 1.55 -5.85
C LEU A 177 -0.42 1.49 -6.73
N GLY A 178 -0.28 0.47 -7.56
CA GLY A 178 0.91 0.29 -8.39
C GLY A 178 1.18 1.46 -9.33
N ALA A 179 0.16 1.93 -10.04
CA ALA A 179 0.27 3.09 -10.93
C ALA A 179 0.62 4.38 -10.16
N ALA A 180 0.01 4.57 -8.98
CA ALA A 180 0.28 5.71 -8.12
C ALA A 180 1.72 5.68 -7.57
N LEU A 181 2.24 4.49 -7.24
CA LEU A 181 3.64 4.32 -6.82
C LEU A 181 4.62 4.59 -7.95
N ALA A 182 4.35 4.12 -9.18
CA ALA A 182 5.20 4.42 -10.33
C ALA A 182 5.36 5.94 -10.53
N GLU A 183 4.27 6.71 -10.41
CA GLU A 183 4.32 8.18 -10.49
C GLU A 183 5.11 8.79 -9.34
N THR A 184 4.90 8.28 -8.12
CA THR A 184 5.64 8.72 -6.92
C THR A 184 7.15 8.48 -7.10
N TYR A 185 7.54 7.28 -7.56
CA TYR A 185 8.95 6.93 -7.78
C TYR A 185 9.59 7.77 -8.88
N ARG A 186 8.89 8.04 -9.98
CA ARG A 186 9.37 8.98 -11.00
C ARG A 186 9.64 10.37 -10.43
N SER A 187 8.78 10.86 -9.56
CA SER A 187 8.99 12.15 -8.88
C SER A 187 10.21 12.13 -7.97
N LEU A 188 10.41 11.05 -7.19
CA LEU A 188 11.56 10.88 -6.31
C LEU A 188 12.87 10.74 -7.09
N CYS A 189 12.87 9.98 -8.20
CA CYS A 189 14.04 9.84 -9.07
C CYS A 189 14.46 11.19 -9.66
N ARG A 190 13.51 12.02 -10.10
CA ARG A 190 13.81 13.38 -10.57
C ARG A 190 14.47 14.21 -9.47
N MET A 191 13.89 14.22 -8.29
CA MET A 191 14.45 14.97 -7.15
C MET A 191 15.88 14.52 -6.79
N LEU A 192 16.17 13.22 -6.80
CA LEU A 192 17.50 12.70 -6.50
C LEU A 192 18.52 13.08 -7.57
N ARG A 193 18.16 13.03 -8.86
CA ARG A 193 19.01 13.48 -9.96
C ARG A 193 19.29 14.99 -9.90
N ASP A 194 18.26 15.79 -9.60
CA ASP A 194 18.42 17.25 -9.45
C ASP A 194 19.33 17.60 -8.26
N ALA A 195 19.41 16.71 -7.27
CA ALA A 195 20.33 16.81 -6.13
C ALA A 195 21.76 16.30 -6.42
N GLY A 196 22.04 15.82 -7.64
CA GLY A 196 23.37 15.38 -8.06
C GLY A 196 23.73 13.94 -7.68
N VAL A 197 22.72 13.07 -7.49
CA VAL A 197 22.90 11.62 -7.22
C VAL A 197 22.96 10.83 -8.53
#